data_3f5f7aa09d6f497c52668466fa07613f
#
_entry.id   3f5f7aa09d6f497c52668466fa07613f
#
_cell.length_a   1.000
_cell.length_b   1.000
_cell.length_c   1.000
_cell.angle_alpha   90.00
_cell.angle_beta   90.00
_cell.angle_gamma   90.00
#
_symmetry.space_group_name_H-M   'P 1'
#
loop_
_entity.id
_entity.type
_entity.pdbx_description
1 polymer ?
#
loop_
_entity_poly.entity_id
_entity_poly.type
_entity_poly.pdbx_seq_one_letter_code
_entity_poly.pdbx_strand_id
1 'polypeptide(L)'
;MKRKISLGFLALLAVGSASGQGLYYVSTEAQESIPIKWVVGLSAIYDDNVSPGYGAQQSSFGLNPNVAMSFVSISPQTTWDVYVRLGLIYYFDAPTWIDTVSPQSRAGVTFVHRFSERLRFTSTNFVAYELEPDYSYGYSSSRQTGAYFLWQTDNSLGFRWTERFATYTGLRLSGVTYADVANNDRFTWEAYNQFRYQLTPQSVLTADVRYSQTTGNGVYTDADDFYLLGGIEHRFSPTTIGIIRAGAQFHSIKGGDSYTSPYLEFALNSQITQPLSVRTYARYGIEGYSNVQYVASSGSQVEFNDQRVLRVGVSAEYAISPMFSVFSGIDYLPTDYAGGHTVPGGLSVSDQTTQLFNAYIGLSVKFNSYLTGTATYNFTDSSSDFSYSDYTRNRVTVGLTAEF
;
A
#
# COMPACT_ATOMS: atom_id res chain seq x y z
N MET A 1 21.82 27.31 -12.24
CA MET A 1 20.78 27.46 -11.21
C MET A 1 20.51 26.11 -10.60
N LYS A 2 21.01 25.86 -9.40
CA LYS A 2 20.80 24.57 -8.68
C LYS A 2 19.36 24.54 -8.20
N ARG A 3 18.49 23.74 -8.84
CA ARG A 3 17.15 23.45 -8.34
C ARG A 3 17.29 22.65 -7.04
N LYS A 4 17.04 23.28 -5.92
CA LYS A 4 16.82 22.56 -4.65
C LYS A 4 15.43 21.96 -4.74
N ILE A 5 15.35 20.69 -5.11
CA ILE A 5 14.13 19.91 -4.92
C ILE A 5 14.00 19.71 -3.41
N SER A 6 13.07 20.44 -2.81
CA SER A 6 12.68 20.22 -1.43
C SER A 6 11.85 18.92 -1.41
N LEU A 7 12.52 17.78 -1.30
CA LEU A 7 11.88 16.54 -0.87
C LEU A 7 11.44 16.76 0.58
N GLY A 8 10.24 17.33 0.75
CA GLY A 8 9.59 17.43 2.04
C GLY A 8 9.35 16.02 2.59
N PHE A 9 9.31 15.93 3.89
CA PHE A 9 9.06 14.73 4.71
C PHE A 9 7.81 13.91 4.31
N LEU A 10 6.89 14.51 3.55
CA LEU A 10 5.77 13.84 2.88
C LEU A 10 6.20 12.78 1.86
N ALA A 11 7.42 12.86 1.30
CA ALA A 11 7.93 11.78 0.46
C ALA A 11 8.13 10.48 1.23
N LEU A 12 8.35 10.52 2.54
CA LEU A 12 8.44 9.34 3.40
C LEU A 12 7.07 8.73 3.73
N LEU A 13 6.02 9.53 3.84
CA LEU A 13 4.64 9.03 3.91
C LEU A 13 4.14 8.57 2.53
N ALA A 14 4.66 9.18 1.48
CA ALA A 14 4.30 8.81 0.11
C ALA A 14 5.10 7.62 -0.45
N VAL A 15 6.21 7.26 0.16
CA VAL A 15 6.95 6.03 -0.15
C VAL A 15 6.17 4.80 0.30
N GLY A 16 5.27 4.92 1.28
CA GLY A 16 4.30 3.87 1.59
C GLY A 16 3.38 3.48 0.44
N SER A 17 3.18 4.35 -0.54
CA SER A 17 2.43 4.05 -1.75
C SER A 17 3.26 3.38 -2.87
N ALA A 18 4.44 2.88 -2.58
CA ALA A 18 5.19 2.00 -3.49
C ALA A 18 4.49 0.64 -3.75
N SER A 19 3.33 0.47 -3.25
CA SER A 19 2.45 -0.67 -3.35
C SER A 19 1.89 -0.96 -4.73
N GLY A 20 1.98 -0.05 -5.62
CA GLY A 20 1.85 -0.37 -7.01
C GLY A 20 3.14 -0.97 -7.61
N GLN A 21 3.88 -1.81 -6.90
CA GLN A 21 5.17 -2.31 -7.41
C GLN A 21 5.07 -2.98 -8.77
N GLY A 22 3.97 -3.61 -9.09
CA GLY A 22 3.66 -4.04 -10.46
C GLY A 22 3.28 -2.88 -11.39
N LEU A 23 2.66 -1.81 -10.90
CA LEU A 23 2.21 -0.66 -11.67
C LEU A 23 3.36 0.29 -12.01
N TYR A 24 4.29 0.51 -11.08
CA TYR A 24 5.36 1.52 -11.20
C TYR A 24 6.70 0.96 -11.63
N TYR A 25 6.70 -0.17 -12.28
CA TYR A 25 7.90 -0.94 -12.59
C TYR A 25 9.04 -0.15 -13.25
N VAL A 26 8.75 0.92 -13.99
CA VAL A 26 9.73 1.75 -14.69
C VAL A 26 9.93 3.12 -14.04
N SER A 27 8.98 3.58 -13.22
CA SER A 27 9.02 4.90 -12.58
C SER A 27 9.65 4.91 -11.17
N THR A 28 10.02 3.75 -10.64
CA THR A 28 10.59 3.60 -9.29
C THR A 28 12.10 3.82 -9.24
N GLU A 29 12.77 3.93 -10.38
CA GLU A 29 14.19 4.25 -10.40
C GLU A 29 14.44 5.69 -9.93
N ALA A 30 15.21 5.85 -8.88
CA ALA A 30 15.64 7.16 -8.39
C ALA A 30 16.43 7.88 -9.50
N GLN A 31 16.18 9.18 -9.64
CA GLN A 31 16.75 10.00 -10.71
C GLN A 31 17.94 10.85 -10.26
N GLU A 32 18.10 11.04 -8.95
CA GLU A 32 19.16 11.83 -8.35
C GLU A 32 19.74 11.11 -7.13
N SER A 33 21.08 11.15 -6.99
CA SER A 33 21.74 10.66 -5.78
C SER A 33 21.41 11.56 -4.59
N ILE A 34 21.06 10.96 -3.48
CA ILE A 34 20.78 11.65 -2.22
C ILE A 34 21.77 11.11 -1.18
N PRO A 35 22.61 11.96 -0.59
CA PRO A 35 23.48 11.56 0.51
C PRO A 35 22.64 11.02 1.67
N ILE A 36 23.28 10.31 2.58
CA ILE A 36 22.60 9.82 3.77
C ILE A 36 21.99 10.99 4.53
N LYS A 37 20.68 10.93 4.72
CA LYS A 37 19.88 11.88 5.48
C LYS A 37 19.29 11.17 6.68
N TRP A 38 19.43 11.79 7.83
CA TRP A 38 18.80 11.37 9.06
C TRP A 38 17.64 12.30 9.39
N VAL A 39 16.59 11.73 9.89
CA VAL A 39 15.39 12.47 10.33
C VAL A 39 15.02 11.95 11.71
N VAL A 40 14.84 12.86 12.65
CA VAL A 40 14.32 12.57 13.99
C VAL A 40 13.01 13.29 14.15
N GLY A 41 11.96 12.58 14.55
CA GLY A 41 10.62 13.12 14.68
C GLY A 41 9.99 12.80 16.04
N LEU A 42 9.12 13.70 16.48
CA LEU A 42 8.22 13.49 17.60
C LEU A 42 6.85 14.05 17.23
N SER A 43 5.82 13.23 17.37
CA SER A 43 4.43 13.64 17.14
C SER A 43 3.56 13.35 18.34
N ALA A 44 2.65 14.27 18.64
CA ALA A 44 1.52 14.06 19.53
C ALA A 44 0.30 13.63 18.71
N ILE A 45 -0.42 12.67 19.20
CA ILE A 45 -1.60 12.07 18.55
C ILE A 45 -2.78 12.21 19.49
N TYR A 46 -3.91 12.66 18.98
CA TYR A 46 -5.22 12.46 19.59
C TYR A 46 -6.03 11.55 18.67
N ASP A 47 -6.60 10.51 19.22
CA ASP A 47 -7.36 9.49 18.52
C ASP A 47 -8.65 9.22 19.30
N ASP A 48 -9.80 9.47 18.70
CA ASP A 48 -11.09 9.27 19.37
C ASP A 48 -11.55 7.81 19.38
N ASN A 49 -10.84 6.95 18.60
CA ASN A 49 -11.14 5.53 18.51
C ASN A 49 -9.87 4.72 18.24
N VAL A 50 -9.07 4.47 19.28
CA VAL A 50 -7.78 3.75 19.17
C VAL A 50 -7.95 2.28 18.81
N SER A 51 -9.15 1.71 18.98
CA SER A 51 -9.51 0.32 18.68
C SER A 51 -10.77 0.21 17.84
N PRO A 52 -10.82 0.78 16.64
CA PRO A 52 -12.01 0.75 15.82
C PRO A 52 -12.39 -0.69 15.44
N GLY A 53 -13.69 -0.98 15.49
CA GLY A 53 -14.25 -2.30 15.20
C GLY A 53 -14.21 -3.29 16.37
N TYR A 54 -13.79 -2.89 17.57
CA TYR A 54 -13.74 -3.77 18.73
C TYR A 54 -14.24 -3.08 19.99
N GLY A 55 -15.39 -3.52 20.50
CA GLY A 55 -15.94 -3.03 21.75
C GLY A 55 -16.41 -1.57 21.71
N ALA A 56 -16.41 -0.93 22.87
CA ALA A 56 -16.79 0.48 22.99
C ALA A 56 -15.68 1.38 22.43
N GLN A 57 -16.08 2.42 21.72
CA GLN A 57 -15.16 3.47 21.24
C GLN A 57 -14.41 4.08 22.42
N GLN A 58 -13.08 4.09 22.33
CA GLN A 58 -12.21 4.65 23.35
C GLN A 58 -11.23 5.65 22.73
N SER A 59 -11.20 6.85 23.30
CA SER A 59 -10.25 7.89 22.89
C SER A 59 -8.98 7.83 23.72
N SER A 60 -7.85 8.18 23.11
CA SER A 60 -6.58 8.33 23.81
C SER A 60 -5.70 9.41 23.20
N PHE A 61 -4.88 10.00 24.05
CA PHE A 61 -3.70 10.73 23.59
C PHE A 61 -2.51 9.78 23.47
N GLY A 62 -1.61 10.09 22.54
CA GLY A 62 -0.40 9.32 22.38
C GLY A 62 0.79 10.16 21.91
N LEU A 63 1.97 9.56 22.00
CA LEU A 63 3.22 10.10 21.47
C LEU A 63 3.82 9.12 20.47
N ASN A 64 4.36 9.66 19.37
CA ASN A 64 5.03 8.87 18.33
C ASN A 64 6.44 9.44 18.07
N PRO A 65 7.44 9.08 18.89
CA PRO A 65 8.83 9.32 18.53
C PRO A 65 9.25 8.41 17.39
N ASN A 66 10.03 8.95 16.46
CA ASN A 66 10.56 8.17 15.35
C ASN A 66 11.92 8.69 14.88
N VAL A 67 12.69 7.79 14.27
CA VAL A 67 13.91 8.10 13.57
C VAL A 67 13.86 7.45 12.19
N ALA A 68 14.31 8.17 11.17
CA ALA A 68 14.38 7.66 9.82
C ALA A 68 15.72 7.98 9.18
N MET A 69 16.08 7.16 8.21
CA MET A 69 17.25 7.32 7.36
C MET A 69 16.83 7.10 5.91
N SER A 70 17.32 7.92 5.01
CA SER A 70 17.19 7.71 3.57
C SER A 70 18.52 7.93 2.87
N PHE A 71 18.72 7.18 1.78
CA PHE A 71 19.95 7.22 1.01
C PHE A 71 19.66 6.77 -0.43
N VAL A 72 20.14 7.54 -1.41
CA VAL A 72 20.08 7.18 -2.82
C VAL A 72 21.46 7.30 -3.44
N SER A 73 21.96 6.21 -4.00
CA SER A 73 23.22 6.18 -4.75
C SER A 73 22.97 5.75 -6.18
N ILE A 74 23.37 6.57 -7.13
CA ILE A 74 23.27 6.29 -8.55
C ILE A 74 24.68 6.25 -9.15
N SER A 75 25.05 5.11 -9.66
CA SER A 75 26.24 4.90 -10.50
C SER A 75 25.82 4.51 -11.92
N PRO A 76 26.72 4.50 -12.91
CA PRO A 76 26.36 4.18 -14.30
C PRO A 76 25.66 2.83 -14.50
N GLN A 77 25.98 1.85 -13.66
CA GLN A 77 25.44 0.49 -13.75
C GLN A 77 24.50 0.14 -12.60
N THR A 78 24.58 0.84 -11.47
CA THR A 78 23.89 0.40 -10.24
C THR A 78 23.22 1.57 -9.56
N THR A 79 21.96 1.38 -9.20
CA THR A 79 21.18 2.31 -8.37
C THR A 79 20.78 1.61 -7.08
N TRP A 80 21.01 2.29 -5.96
CA TRP A 80 20.50 1.93 -4.65
C TRP A 80 19.58 3.03 -4.15
N ASP A 81 18.40 2.64 -3.71
CA ASP A 81 17.48 3.51 -2.98
C ASP A 81 17.11 2.78 -1.69
N VAL A 82 17.46 3.36 -0.57
CA VAL A 82 17.31 2.75 0.75
C VAL A 82 16.61 3.73 1.68
N TYR A 83 15.60 3.25 2.38
CA TYR A 83 15.02 3.98 3.49
C TYR A 83 14.74 3.06 4.67
N VAL A 84 14.85 3.60 5.87
CA VAL A 84 14.49 2.95 7.12
C VAL A 84 13.78 3.96 7.99
N ARG A 85 12.68 3.57 8.61
CA ARG A 85 11.99 4.33 9.65
C ARG A 85 11.73 3.41 10.82
N LEU A 86 12.14 3.82 12.00
CA LEU A 86 11.87 3.17 13.28
C LEU A 86 11.09 4.15 14.15
N GLY A 87 10.02 3.68 14.75
CA GLY A 87 9.20 4.49 15.64
C GLY A 87 8.35 3.62 16.54
N LEU A 88 7.62 4.25 17.40
CA LEU A 88 6.61 3.61 18.25
C LEU A 88 5.47 4.59 18.50
N ILE A 89 4.28 4.07 18.79
CA ILE A 89 3.19 4.85 19.38
C ILE A 89 3.06 4.42 20.84
N TYR A 90 3.06 5.40 21.75
CA TYR A 90 2.70 5.23 23.14
C TYR A 90 1.35 5.87 23.38
N TYR A 91 0.34 5.09 23.76
CA TYR A 91 -0.98 5.59 24.16
C TYR A 91 -1.05 5.72 25.67
N PHE A 92 -1.53 6.87 26.18
CA PHE A 92 -1.63 7.12 27.62
C PHE A 92 -2.81 6.35 28.24
N ASP A 93 -3.90 6.18 27.50
CA ASP A 93 -5.13 5.49 27.93
C ASP A 93 -5.50 4.41 26.90
N ALA A 94 -4.64 3.40 26.75
CA ALA A 94 -4.90 2.28 25.87
C ALA A 94 -5.95 1.34 26.50
N PRO A 95 -6.92 0.82 25.72
CA PRO A 95 -7.77 -0.27 26.16
C PRO A 95 -6.93 -1.49 26.57
N THR A 96 -7.43 -2.30 27.50
CA THR A 96 -6.68 -3.47 28.05
C THR A 96 -6.34 -4.54 27.00
N TRP A 97 -6.99 -4.49 25.83
CA TRP A 97 -6.76 -5.40 24.69
C TRP A 97 -5.86 -4.81 23.60
N ILE A 98 -5.28 -3.63 23.82
CA ILE A 98 -4.27 -3.02 22.96
C ILE A 98 -3.02 -2.74 23.79
N ASP A 99 -1.88 -3.02 23.20
CA ASP A 99 -0.60 -2.68 23.80
C ASP A 99 -0.46 -1.15 23.95
N THR A 100 -0.12 -0.73 25.16
CA THR A 100 0.19 0.69 25.46
C THR A 100 1.33 1.22 24.59
N VAL A 101 2.26 0.35 24.19
CA VAL A 101 3.38 0.66 23.29
C VAL A 101 3.28 -0.20 22.06
N SER A 102 3.07 0.43 20.90
CA SER A 102 3.01 -0.25 19.61
C SER A 102 4.17 0.19 18.73
N PRO A 103 5.12 -0.70 18.42
CA PRO A 103 6.17 -0.40 17.45
C PRO A 103 5.60 -0.07 16.07
N GLN A 104 6.22 0.90 15.40
CA GLN A 104 5.95 1.25 14.00
C GLN A 104 7.26 1.34 13.26
N SER A 105 7.51 0.43 12.35
CA SER A 105 8.79 0.36 11.65
C SER A 105 8.58 0.04 10.18
N ARG A 106 9.28 0.74 9.31
CA ARG A 106 9.31 0.48 7.87
C ARG A 106 10.74 0.49 7.37
N ALA A 107 11.07 -0.42 6.47
CA ALA A 107 12.31 -0.36 5.71
C ALA A 107 12.07 -0.80 4.28
N GLY A 108 12.77 -0.18 3.35
CA GLY A 108 12.71 -0.55 1.95
C GLY A 108 14.06 -0.36 1.27
N VAL A 109 14.32 -1.26 0.32
CA VAL A 109 15.51 -1.22 -0.51
C VAL A 109 15.09 -1.51 -1.95
N THR A 110 15.37 -0.57 -2.85
CA THR A 110 15.30 -0.80 -4.29
C THR A 110 16.73 -0.85 -4.84
N PHE A 111 17.05 -1.95 -5.48
CA PHE A 111 18.33 -2.20 -6.12
C PHE A 111 18.11 -2.43 -7.59
N VAL A 112 18.81 -1.68 -8.44
CA VAL A 112 18.82 -1.88 -9.89
C VAL A 112 20.24 -2.05 -10.35
N HIS A 113 20.52 -3.11 -11.11
CA HIS A 113 21.82 -3.34 -11.72
C HIS A 113 21.69 -3.61 -13.22
N ARG A 114 22.44 -2.87 -14.01
CA ARG A 114 22.51 -3.01 -15.47
C ARG A 114 23.74 -3.80 -15.84
N PHE A 115 23.58 -5.09 -16.10
CA PHE A 115 24.68 -5.97 -16.56
C PHE A 115 25.16 -5.56 -17.96
N SER A 116 24.24 -5.07 -18.79
CA SER A 116 24.52 -4.58 -20.13
C SER A 116 23.44 -3.57 -20.54
N GLU A 117 23.56 -3.00 -21.74
CA GLU A 117 22.51 -2.16 -22.31
C GLU A 117 21.18 -2.89 -22.53
N ARG A 118 21.20 -4.23 -22.56
CA ARG A 118 20.02 -5.06 -22.80
C ARG A 118 19.51 -5.80 -21.59
N LEU A 119 20.37 -6.08 -20.60
CA LEU A 119 20.03 -6.89 -19.43
C LEU A 119 20.14 -6.08 -18.15
N ARG A 120 19.05 -6.02 -17.43
CA ARG A 120 18.98 -5.38 -16.10
C ARG A 120 18.30 -6.30 -15.09
N PHE A 121 18.74 -6.21 -13.86
CA PHE A 121 18.12 -6.81 -12.70
C PHE A 121 17.53 -5.71 -11.83
N THR A 122 16.32 -5.93 -11.32
CA THR A 122 15.69 -5.04 -10.35
C THR A 122 15.22 -5.88 -9.17
N SER A 123 15.54 -5.44 -7.97
CA SER A 123 15.09 -6.04 -6.73
C SER A 123 14.50 -4.95 -5.84
N THR A 124 13.24 -5.10 -5.45
CA THR A 124 12.57 -4.18 -4.52
C THR A 124 12.13 -4.97 -3.32
N ASN A 125 12.63 -4.58 -2.15
CA ASN A 125 12.37 -5.24 -0.90
C ASN A 125 11.73 -4.26 0.07
N PHE A 126 10.73 -4.70 0.80
CA PHE A 126 9.99 -3.89 1.74
C PHE A 126 9.62 -4.73 2.96
N VAL A 127 9.75 -4.14 4.14
CA VAL A 127 9.29 -4.71 5.39
C VAL A 127 8.61 -3.61 6.22
N ALA A 128 7.54 -3.96 6.91
CA ALA A 128 6.85 -3.07 7.83
C ALA A 128 6.33 -3.83 9.03
N TYR A 129 6.40 -3.22 10.20
CA TYR A 129 5.69 -3.63 11.40
C TYR A 129 4.83 -2.45 11.82
N GLU A 130 3.53 -2.61 11.75
CA GLU A 130 2.57 -1.50 11.91
C GLU A 130 1.31 -1.92 12.63
N LEU A 131 0.69 -0.97 13.29
CA LEU A 131 -0.63 -1.09 13.88
C LEU A 131 -1.72 -0.56 12.92
N GLU A 132 -1.35 0.39 12.07
CA GLU A 132 -2.29 1.11 11.22
C GLU A 132 -2.41 0.46 9.85
N PRO A 133 -3.64 0.39 9.32
CA PRO A 133 -3.86 -0.17 8.00
C PRO A 133 -3.19 0.67 6.90
N ASP A 134 -2.62 -0.01 5.92
CA ASP A 134 -2.24 0.60 4.66
C ASP A 134 -3.25 0.19 3.57
N TYR A 135 -4.17 1.09 3.28
CA TYR A 135 -5.29 0.83 2.36
C TYR A 135 -4.83 0.53 0.93
N SER A 136 -3.65 0.99 0.55
CA SER A 136 -3.11 0.76 -0.79
C SER A 136 -2.59 -0.67 -0.99
N TYR A 137 -2.19 -1.37 0.09
CA TYR A 137 -1.63 -2.74 0.00
C TYR A 137 -2.66 -3.86 -0.02
N GLY A 138 -3.89 -3.62 0.38
CA GLY A 138 -4.87 -4.68 0.44
C GLY A 138 -4.89 -5.49 1.72
N TYR A 139 -3.98 -5.23 2.66
CA TYR A 139 -3.86 -6.05 3.87
C TYR A 139 -4.80 -5.66 4.99
N SER A 140 -5.61 -4.64 4.79
CA SER A 140 -6.43 -4.07 5.85
C SER A 140 -7.77 -3.57 5.37
N SER A 141 -8.33 -4.18 4.34
CA SER A 141 -9.71 -3.92 3.93
C SER A 141 -10.72 -4.29 5.02
N SER A 142 -10.42 -5.31 5.82
CA SER A 142 -11.04 -5.53 7.11
C SER A 142 -9.96 -5.33 8.17
N ARG A 143 -10.07 -4.28 8.98
CA ARG A 143 -9.14 -4.08 10.07
C ARG A 143 -9.26 -5.22 11.06
N GLN A 144 -8.18 -5.94 11.22
CA GLN A 144 -8.01 -6.82 12.36
C GLN A 144 -7.33 -6.00 13.46
N THR A 145 -7.77 -6.18 14.68
CA THR A 145 -7.13 -5.59 15.85
C THR A 145 -5.71 -6.15 15.99
N GLY A 146 -4.76 -5.29 16.23
CA GLY A 146 -3.40 -5.67 16.53
C GLY A 146 -2.38 -5.27 15.47
N ALA A 147 -1.13 -5.38 15.87
CA ALA A 147 0.00 -5.12 15.01
C ALA A 147 0.20 -6.25 14.00
N TYR A 148 0.71 -5.90 12.82
CA TYR A 148 1.07 -6.87 11.80
C TYR A 148 2.47 -6.62 11.26
N PHE A 149 3.15 -7.71 10.93
CA PHE A 149 4.40 -7.72 10.19
C PHE A 149 4.12 -8.05 8.73
N LEU A 150 4.48 -7.12 7.85
CA LEU A 150 4.34 -7.25 6.41
C LEU A 150 5.71 -7.23 5.78
N TRP A 151 5.98 -8.14 4.86
CA TRP A 151 7.18 -8.11 4.03
C TRP A 151 6.87 -8.47 2.59
N GLN A 152 7.65 -7.91 1.68
CA GLN A 152 7.54 -8.20 0.26
C GLN A 152 8.91 -8.07 -0.40
N THR A 153 9.22 -8.98 -1.32
CA THR A 153 10.35 -8.88 -2.24
C THR A 153 9.87 -9.10 -3.67
N ASP A 154 10.26 -8.24 -4.57
CA ASP A 154 9.97 -8.33 -6.01
C ASP A 154 11.30 -8.30 -6.76
N ASN A 155 11.64 -9.40 -7.43
CA ASN A 155 12.88 -9.60 -8.12
C ASN A 155 12.61 -9.88 -9.60
N SER A 156 13.20 -9.11 -10.50
CA SER A 156 12.94 -9.25 -11.92
C SER A 156 14.17 -9.04 -12.79
N LEU A 157 14.18 -9.75 -13.89
CA LEU A 157 15.12 -9.60 -14.99
C LEU A 157 14.42 -8.97 -16.18
N GLY A 158 14.88 -7.78 -16.57
CA GLY A 158 14.43 -7.09 -17.78
C GLY A 158 15.41 -7.38 -18.92
N PHE A 159 14.90 -7.84 -20.05
CA PHE A 159 15.71 -8.08 -21.24
C PHE A 159 15.14 -7.31 -22.44
N ARG A 160 15.95 -6.47 -23.05
CA ARG A 160 15.62 -5.70 -24.26
C ARG A 160 16.02 -6.50 -25.51
N TRP A 161 15.04 -7.07 -26.20
CA TRP A 161 15.22 -7.86 -27.42
C TRP A 161 15.56 -6.98 -28.61
N THR A 162 14.79 -5.87 -28.74
CA THR A 162 14.97 -4.86 -29.79
C THR A 162 14.92 -3.45 -29.18
N GLU A 163 15.07 -2.42 -29.97
CA GLU A 163 14.94 -1.04 -29.51
C GLU A 163 13.53 -0.72 -28.96
N ARG A 164 12.51 -1.44 -29.41
CA ARG A 164 11.11 -1.21 -29.07
C ARG A 164 10.47 -2.31 -28.24
N PHE A 165 11.13 -3.45 -28.07
CA PHE A 165 10.54 -4.61 -27.39
C PHE A 165 11.44 -5.11 -26.28
N ALA A 166 10.84 -5.24 -25.08
CA ALA A 166 11.48 -5.80 -23.89
C ALA A 166 10.54 -6.75 -23.15
N THR A 167 11.12 -7.67 -22.40
CA THR A 167 10.39 -8.52 -21.46
C THR A 167 10.94 -8.35 -20.06
N TYR A 168 10.09 -8.47 -19.06
CA TYR A 168 10.44 -8.50 -17.65
C TYR A 168 9.87 -9.77 -17.04
N THR A 169 10.73 -10.66 -16.63
CA THR A 169 10.36 -11.89 -15.93
C THR A 169 10.72 -11.74 -14.47
N GLY A 170 9.79 -11.98 -13.58
CA GLY A 170 10.00 -11.74 -12.16
C GLY A 170 9.31 -12.73 -11.26
N LEU A 171 9.76 -12.72 -10.01
CA LEU A 171 9.21 -13.44 -8.89
C LEU A 171 8.98 -12.46 -7.73
N ARG A 172 7.73 -12.41 -7.27
CA ARG A 172 7.33 -11.66 -6.08
C ARG A 172 7.00 -12.63 -4.96
N LEU A 173 7.54 -12.36 -3.79
CA LEU A 173 7.19 -13.08 -2.56
C LEU A 173 6.66 -12.05 -1.57
N SER A 174 5.60 -12.36 -0.86
CA SER A 174 5.06 -11.51 0.20
C SER A 174 4.48 -12.35 1.32
N GLY A 175 4.53 -11.81 2.53
CA GLY A 175 3.94 -12.43 3.70
C GLY A 175 3.39 -11.39 4.66
N VAL A 176 2.31 -11.75 5.35
CA VAL A 176 1.79 -10.99 6.47
C VAL A 176 1.60 -11.91 7.65
N THR A 177 2.02 -11.45 8.82
CA THR A 177 1.87 -12.15 10.10
C THR A 177 1.25 -11.18 11.11
N TYR A 178 0.19 -11.60 11.78
CA TYR A 178 -0.51 -10.80 12.77
C TYR A 178 -0.05 -11.19 14.18
N ALA A 179 0.22 -10.20 15.04
CA ALA A 179 0.72 -10.45 16.39
C ALA A 179 -0.34 -11.14 17.28
N ASP A 180 -1.61 -10.73 17.14
CA ASP A 180 -2.68 -11.14 18.05
C ASP A 180 -3.66 -12.15 17.44
N VAL A 181 -3.60 -12.41 16.13
CA VAL A 181 -4.52 -13.27 15.39
C VAL A 181 -3.74 -14.20 14.46
N ALA A 182 -3.01 -15.15 15.06
CA ALA A 182 -2.13 -16.07 14.33
C ALA A 182 -2.82 -16.88 13.19
N ASN A 183 -4.14 -16.98 13.22
CA ASN A 183 -4.89 -17.71 12.19
C ASN A 183 -5.08 -16.92 10.87
N ASN A 184 -4.56 -15.71 10.79
CA ASN A 184 -4.68 -14.84 9.60
C ASN A 184 -3.36 -14.64 8.87
N ASP A 185 -2.33 -15.37 9.28
CA ASP A 185 -1.04 -15.33 8.62
C ASP A 185 -1.12 -15.96 7.24
N ARG A 186 -0.41 -15.36 6.30
CA ARG A 186 -0.37 -15.87 4.93
C ARG A 186 0.92 -15.56 4.23
N PHE A 187 1.22 -16.37 3.24
CA PHE A 187 2.32 -16.24 2.33
C PHE A 187 1.82 -16.34 0.89
N THR A 188 2.27 -15.42 0.05
CA THR A 188 1.96 -15.41 -1.38
C THR A 188 3.25 -15.37 -2.18
N TRP A 189 3.37 -16.25 -3.17
CA TRP A 189 4.36 -16.11 -4.22
C TRP A 189 3.67 -15.86 -5.56
N GLU A 190 4.27 -15.02 -6.39
CA GLU A 190 3.77 -14.67 -7.72
C GLU A 190 4.92 -14.71 -8.71
N ALA A 191 4.78 -15.52 -9.75
CA ALA A 191 5.64 -15.49 -10.92
C ALA A 191 4.96 -14.72 -12.05
N TYR A 192 5.67 -13.84 -12.70
CA TYR A 192 5.09 -13.03 -13.75
C TYR A 192 6.04 -12.83 -14.94
N ASN A 193 5.44 -12.57 -16.09
CA ASN A 193 6.12 -12.09 -17.28
C ASN A 193 5.35 -10.92 -17.85
N GLN A 194 6.02 -9.79 -18.04
CA GLN A 194 5.49 -8.61 -18.66
C GLN A 194 6.18 -8.37 -20.00
N PHE A 195 5.43 -8.30 -21.06
CA PHE A 195 5.84 -7.89 -22.39
C PHE A 195 5.60 -6.39 -22.54
N ARG A 196 6.61 -5.67 -23.03
CA ARG A 196 6.57 -4.22 -23.19
C ARG A 196 6.95 -3.85 -24.63
N TYR A 197 6.05 -3.13 -25.31
CA TYR A 197 6.30 -2.66 -26.66
C TYR A 197 6.18 -1.13 -26.73
N GLN A 198 7.25 -0.47 -27.10
CA GLN A 198 7.30 0.98 -27.27
C GLN A 198 6.56 1.38 -28.56
N LEU A 199 5.30 1.78 -28.42
CA LEU A 199 4.44 2.22 -29.52
C LEU A 199 4.92 3.57 -30.06
N THR A 200 5.16 4.54 -29.14
CA THR A 200 5.72 5.86 -29.40
C THR A 200 6.81 6.17 -28.38
N PRO A 201 7.61 7.24 -28.52
CA PRO A 201 8.54 7.65 -27.48
C PRO A 201 7.89 7.92 -26.11
N GLN A 202 6.58 8.18 -26.09
CA GLN A 202 5.81 8.51 -24.89
C GLN A 202 4.91 7.38 -24.42
N SER A 203 4.66 6.35 -25.26
CA SER A 203 3.67 5.30 -24.97
C SER A 203 4.30 3.92 -25.07
N VAL A 204 4.09 3.10 -24.06
CA VAL A 204 4.46 1.70 -24.01
C VAL A 204 3.22 0.85 -23.82
N LEU A 205 2.94 -0.06 -24.74
CA LEU A 205 1.94 -1.11 -24.57
C LEU A 205 2.52 -2.20 -23.68
N THR A 206 1.70 -2.74 -22.78
CA THR A 206 2.06 -3.84 -21.89
C THR A 206 1.10 -5.00 -22.06
N ALA A 207 1.62 -6.22 -21.95
CA ALA A 207 0.84 -7.42 -21.76
C ALA A 207 1.47 -8.21 -20.60
N ASP A 208 0.65 -8.58 -19.62
CA ASP A 208 1.12 -9.24 -18.41
C ASP A 208 0.47 -10.62 -18.28
N VAL A 209 1.27 -11.61 -17.98
CA VAL A 209 0.83 -12.93 -17.53
C VAL A 209 1.40 -13.12 -16.13
N ARG A 210 0.52 -13.40 -15.16
CA ARG A 210 0.91 -13.62 -13.76
C ARG A 210 0.25 -14.88 -13.24
N TYR A 211 0.97 -15.61 -12.41
CA TYR A 211 0.42 -16.72 -11.62
C TYR A 211 0.88 -16.54 -10.19
N SER A 212 -0.04 -16.58 -9.26
CA SER A 212 0.25 -16.53 -7.83
C SER A 212 -0.44 -17.63 -7.07
N GLN A 213 0.19 -18.03 -5.98
CA GLN A 213 -0.39 -18.94 -5.00
C GLN A 213 -0.28 -18.31 -3.63
N THR A 214 -1.41 -18.29 -2.94
CA THR A 214 -1.50 -17.83 -1.55
C THR A 214 -1.77 -19.04 -0.66
N THR A 215 -0.94 -19.18 0.38
CA THR A 215 -1.13 -20.19 1.43
C THR A 215 -1.35 -19.44 2.75
N GLY A 216 -2.35 -19.89 3.51
CA GLY A 216 -2.71 -19.31 4.79
C GLY A 216 -2.59 -20.30 5.93
N ASN A 217 -2.52 -19.77 7.15
CA ASN A 217 -2.59 -20.58 8.38
C ASN A 217 -4.02 -20.59 8.93
N GLY A 218 -4.50 -21.75 9.37
CA GLY A 218 -5.71 -21.90 10.17
C GLY A 218 -7.01 -21.79 9.38
N VAL A 219 -7.60 -20.63 9.31
CA VAL A 219 -8.94 -20.42 8.73
C VAL A 219 -8.89 -20.02 7.26
N TYR A 220 -7.72 -19.64 6.74
CA TYR A 220 -7.56 -19.29 5.32
C TYR A 220 -7.43 -20.53 4.46
N THR A 221 -8.21 -20.55 3.41
CA THR A 221 -8.11 -21.56 2.37
C THR A 221 -7.04 -21.14 1.38
N ASP A 222 -6.15 -22.06 1.01
CA ASP A 222 -5.15 -21.83 -0.05
C ASP A 222 -5.86 -21.48 -1.36
N ALA A 223 -5.32 -20.55 -2.10
CA ALA A 223 -5.87 -20.11 -3.38
C ALA A 223 -4.78 -19.87 -4.42
N ASP A 224 -5.14 -20.13 -5.65
CA ASP A 224 -4.33 -19.86 -6.84
C ASP A 224 -4.98 -18.76 -7.68
N ASP A 225 -4.20 -17.80 -8.15
CA ASP A 225 -4.66 -16.76 -9.06
C ASP A 225 -3.85 -16.78 -10.36
N PHE A 226 -4.56 -16.67 -11.47
CA PHE A 226 -3.94 -16.46 -12.78
C PHE A 226 -4.49 -15.18 -13.41
N TYR A 227 -3.59 -14.32 -13.91
CA TYR A 227 -3.95 -13.04 -14.53
C TYR A 227 -3.48 -12.99 -15.97
N LEU A 228 -4.36 -12.48 -16.83
CA LEU A 228 -4.05 -12.13 -18.21
C LEU A 228 -4.48 -10.68 -18.44
N LEU A 229 -3.51 -9.76 -18.57
CA LEU A 229 -3.75 -8.34 -18.60
C LEU A 229 -3.12 -7.70 -19.86
N GLY A 230 -3.80 -6.72 -20.40
CA GLY A 230 -3.26 -5.80 -21.39
C GLY A 230 -3.28 -4.38 -20.86
N GLY A 231 -2.36 -3.54 -21.30
CA GLY A 231 -2.32 -2.18 -20.77
C GLY A 231 -1.47 -1.22 -21.59
N ILE A 232 -1.48 0.02 -21.12
CA ILE A 232 -0.67 1.09 -21.67
C ILE A 232 -0.07 1.95 -20.55
N GLU A 233 1.18 2.29 -20.70
CA GLU A 233 1.88 3.32 -19.93
C GLU A 233 2.09 4.52 -20.85
N HIS A 234 1.62 5.69 -20.44
CA HIS A 234 1.73 6.91 -21.24
C HIS A 234 2.35 8.05 -20.43
N ARG A 235 3.38 8.65 -20.98
CA ARG A 235 4.04 9.84 -20.42
C ARG A 235 3.44 11.10 -21.06
N PHE A 236 2.49 11.74 -20.37
CA PHE A 236 1.85 12.97 -20.81
C PHE A 236 2.81 14.17 -20.78
N SER A 237 3.75 14.16 -19.83
CA SER A 237 4.80 15.17 -19.69
C SER A 237 6.03 14.54 -19.01
N PRO A 238 7.17 15.22 -18.91
CA PRO A 238 8.32 14.72 -18.15
C PRO A 238 8.01 14.37 -16.68
N THR A 239 6.95 14.97 -16.12
CA THR A 239 6.56 14.84 -14.72
C THR A 239 5.18 14.18 -14.53
N THR A 240 4.53 13.73 -15.61
CA THR A 240 3.21 13.10 -15.57
C THR A 240 3.23 11.78 -16.32
N ILE A 241 2.99 10.70 -15.59
CA ILE A 241 2.92 9.34 -16.12
C ILE A 241 1.61 8.70 -15.66
N GLY A 242 0.87 8.13 -16.61
CA GLY A 242 -0.32 7.34 -16.37
C GLY A 242 -0.11 5.90 -16.83
N ILE A 243 -0.63 4.96 -16.05
CA ILE A 243 -0.59 3.54 -16.33
C ILE A 243 -2.00 3.00 -16.17
N ILE A 244 -2.45 2.22 -17.15
CA ILE A 244 -3.69 1.45 -17.05
C ILE A 244 -3.41 0.03 -17.53
N ARG A 245 -3.91 -0.95 -16.79
CA ARG A 245 -3.94 -2.37 -17.16
C ARG A 245 -5.32 -2.92 -16.88
N ALA A 246 -5.83 -3.71 -17.79
CA ALA A 246 -7.12 -4.36 -17.63
C ALA A 246 -7.06 -5.77 -18.22
N GLY A 247 -7.89 -6.66 -17.71
CA GLY A 247 -7.98 -8.03 -18.19
C GLY A 247 -8.83 -8.90 -17.29
N ALA A 248 -8.44 -10.16 -17.16
CA ALA A 248 -9.14 -11.15 -16.37
C ALA A 248 -8.24 -11.72 -15.25
N GLN A 249 -8.84 -11.95 -14.10
CA GLN A 249 -8.32 -12.73 -12.99
C GLN A 249 -9.14 -14.03 -12.88
N PHE A 250 -8.45 -15.15 -12.86
CA PHE A 250 -9.00 -16.47 -12.62
C PHE A 250 -8.54 -16.88 -11.23
N HIS A 251 -9.47 -16.93 -10.30
CA HIS A 251 -9.24 -17.27 -8.89
C HIS A 251 -9.75 -18.67 -8.63
N SER A 252 -8.94 -19.52 -7.98
CA SER A 252 -9.30 -20.89 -7.66
C SER A 252 -8.95 -21.18 -6.21
N ILE A 253 -9.95 -21.54 -5.43
CA ILE A 253 -9.80 -21.93 -4.02
C ILE A 253 -9.50 -23.43 -3.95
N LYS A 254 -8.46 -23.81 -3.23
CA LYS A 254 -8.04 -25.20 -3.10
C LYS A 254 -9.11 -26.02 -2.34
N GLY A 255 -9.72 -26.95 -3.05
CA GLY A 255 -10.83 -27.75 -2.51
C GLY A 255 -12.19 -27.04 -2.54
N GLY A 256 -12.28 -25.87 -3.16
CA GLY A 256 -13.48 -25.07 -3.32
C GLY A 256 -13.77 -24.71 -4.78
N ASP A 257 -14.48 -23.61 -4.96
CA ASP A 257 -14.92 -23.12 -6.26
C ASP A 257 -13.84 -22.30 -6.98
N SER A 258 -14.06 -22.10 -8.28
CA SER A 258 -13.23 -21.23 -9.11
C SER A 258 -14.07 -20.08 -9.67
N TYR A 259 -13.51 -18.87 -9.64
CA TYR A 259 -14.18 -17.64 -10.04
C TYR A 259 -13.39 -16.92 -11.12
N THR A 260 -14.09 -16.23 -12.00
CA THR A 260 -13.48 -15.31 -12.98
C THR A 260 -13.99 -13.91 -12.71
N SER A 261 -13.07 -12.97 -12.58
CA SER A 261 -13.36 -11.55 -12.35
C SER A 261 -12.66 -10.68 -13.38
N PRO A 262 -13.27 -9.58 -13.84
CA PRO A 262 -12.50 -8.54 -14.46
C PRO A 262 -11.47 -8.01 -13.49
N TYR A 263 -10.31 -7.62 -14.00
CA TYR A 263 -9.22 -7.02 -13.23
C TYR A 263 -8.82 -5.69 -13.83
N LEU A 264 -8.65 -4.69 -13.00
CA LEU A 264 -8.25 -3.34 -13.41
C LEU A 264 -7.17 -2.80 -12.48
N GLU A 265 -6.14 -2.23 -13.06
CA GLU A 265 -5.14 -1.39 -12.38
C GLU A 265 -5.02 -0.06 -13.11
N PHE A 266 -5.09 1.03 -12.37
CA PHE A 266 -4.85 2.38 -12.85
C PHE A 266 -3.96 3.13 -11.87
N ALA A 267 -3.01 3.87 -12.40
CA ALA A 267 -2.20 4.78 -11.61
C ALA A 267 -1.83 6.02 -12.44
N LEU A 268 -1.92 7.17 -11.80
CA LEU A 268 -1.49 8.45 -12.35
C LEU A 268 -0.63 9.19 -11.32
N ASN A 269 0.59 9.52 -11.71
CA ASN A 269 1.45 10.42 -10.95
C ASN A 269 1.67 11.67 -11.79
N SER A 270 1.32 12.81 -11.27
CA SER A 270 1.35 14.08 -12.02
C SER A 270 1.85 15.23 -11.16
N GLN A 271 2.87 15.91 -11.67
CA GLN A 271 3.18 17.27 -11.26
C GLN A 271 2.39 18.21 -12.18
N ILE A 272 1.16 18.56 -11.80
CA ILE A 272 0.24 19.35 -12.65
C ILE A 272 0.81 20.74 -12.88
N THR A 273 1.30 21.37 -11.82
CA THR A 273 2.04 22.64 -11.85
C THR A 273 3.26 22.52 -10.96
N GLN A 274 4.17 23.49 -11.02
CA GLN A 274 5.36 23.46 -10.16
C GLN A 274 5.04 23.31 -8.65
N PRO A 275 3.99 23.97 -8.09
CA PRO A 275 3.61 23.77 -6.69
C PRO A 275 2.62 22.61 -6.44
N LEU A 276 1.97 22.03 -7.46
CA LEU A 276 0.89 21.03 -7.29
C LEU A 276 1.28 19.67 -7.84
N SER A 277 1.37 18.68 -6.96
CA SER A 277 1.48 17.27 -7.30
C SER A 277 0.18 16.52 -6.96
N VAL A 278 -0.21 15.58 -7.81
CA VAL A 278 -1.39 14.73 -7.62
C VAL A 278 -1.03 13.28 -7.95
N ARG A 279 -1.50 12.37 -7.12
CA ARG A 279 -1.42 10.93 -7.35
C ARG A 279 -2.81 10.34 -7.28
N THR A 280 -3.12 9.45 -8.20
CA THR A 280 -4.38 8.73 -8.23
C THR A 280 -4.11 7.28 -8.51
N TYR A 281 -4.84 6.39 -7.86
CA TYR A 281 -4.81 4.98 -8.15
C TYR A 281 -6.21 4.39 -8.12
N ALA A 282 -6.40 3.31 -8.87
CA ALA A 282 -7.56 2.44 -8.78
C ALA A 282 -7.13 0.99 -9.02
N ARG A 283 -7.71 0.05 -8.28
CA ARG A 283 -7.55 -1.38 -8.51
C ARG A 283 -8.87 -2.09 -8.23
N TYR A 284 -9.23 -3.01 -9.11
CA TYR A 284 -10.40 -3.87 -8.93
C TYR A 284 -10.01 -5.32 -9.20
N GLY A 285 -10.42 -6.23 -8.34
CA GLY A 285 -10.18 -7.66 -8.48
C GLY A 285 -10.62 -8.45 -7.26
N ILE A 286 -10.42 -9.76 -7.30
CA ILE A 286 -10.64 -10.63 -6.15
C ILE A 286 -9.42 -10.54 -5.23
N GLU A 287 -9.67 -10.34 -3.94
CA GLU A 287 -8.64 -10.30 -2.91
C GLU A 287 -9.02 -11.25 -1.77
N GLY A 288 -8.32 -12.35 -1.62
CA GLY A 288 -8.61 -13.36 -0.60
C GLY A 288 -8.04 -13.01 0.80
N TYR A 289 -8.22 -11.77 1.27
CA TYR A 289 -7.49 -11.30 2.45
C TYR A 289 -8.22 -11.43 3.79
N SER A 290 -9.50 -11.69 3.81
CA SER A 290 -10.30 -11.82 5.03
C SER A 290 -11.63 -12.47 4.71
N ASN A 291 -11.55 -13.66 4.16
CA ASN A 291 -12.72 -14.39 3.73
C ASN A 291 -13.52 -15.01 4.88
N VAL A 292 -12.97 -15.04 6.11
CA VAL A 292 -13.70 -15.54 7.29
C VAL A 292 -14.09 -14.39 8.21
N GLN A 293 -15.39 -14.21 8.38
CA GLN A 293 -15.99 -13.13 9.17
C GLN A 293 -17.05 -13.68 10.14
N TYR A 294 -17.29 -12.96 11.25
CA TYR A 294 -18.43 -13.26 12.10
C TYR A 294 -19.67 -12.51 11.59
N VAL A 295 -20.71 -13.28 11.28
CA VAL A 295 -21.99 -12.73 10.81
C VAL A 295 -23.05 -12.91 11.87
N ALA A 296 -23.58 -11.81 12.45
CA ALA A 296 -24.54 -11.87 13.55
C ALA A 296 -25.83 -12.58 13.19
N SER A 297 -26.32 -12.44 11.96
CA SER A 297 -27.56 -13.09 11.50
C SER A 297 -27.47 -14.63 11.50
N SER A 298 -26.26 -15.18 11.30
CA SER A 298 -26.02 -16.62 11.39
C SER A 298 -25.54 -17.07 12.78
N GLY A 299 -25.09 -16.13 13.63
CA GLY A 299 -24.48 -16.41 14.93
C GLY A 299 -23.19 -17.24 14.85
N SER A 300 -22.52 -17.26 13.69
CA SER A 300 -21.40 -18.14 13.39
C SER A 300 -20.30 -17.43 12.60
N GLN A 301 -19.13 -18.02 12.57
CA GLN A 301 -18.13 -17.66 11.58
C GLN A 301 -18.58 -18.11 10.19
N VAL A 302 -18.39 -17.26 9.22
CA VAL A 302 -18.75 -17.48 7.81
C VAL A 302 -17.52 -17.29 6.96
N GLU A 303 -17.23 -18.25 6.12
CA GLU A 303 -16.21 -18.17 5.08
C GLU A 303 -16.88 -17.75 3.77
N PHE A 304 -16.30 -16.75 3.10
CA PHE A 304 -16.76 -16.24 1.81
C PHE A 304 -15.82 -16.71 0.72
N ASN A 305 -16.37 -17.23 -0.34
CA ASN A 305 -15.60 -17.76 -1.46
C ASN A 305 -15.14 -16.69 -2.44
N ASP A 306 -15.88 -15.61 -2.57
CA ASP A 306 -15.59 -14.49 -3.51
C ASP A 306 -15.57 -13.17 -2.72
N GLN A 307 -14.43 -12.51 -2.72
CA GLN A 307 -14.25 -11.19 -2.11
C GLN A 307 -13.74 -10.22 -3.17
N ARG A 308 -14.62 -9.40 -3.72
CA ARG A 308 -14.28 -8.41 -4.74
C ARG A 308 -14.04 -7.06 -4.10
N VAL A 309 -12.88 -6.50 -4.36
CA VAL A 309 -12.45 -5.22 -3.78
C VAL A 309 -12.20 -4.21 -4.89
N LEU A 310 -12.85 -3.05 -4.79
CA LEU A 310 -12.45 -1.86 -5.51
C LEU A 310 -11.64 -0.97 -4.57
N ARG A 311 -10.44 -0.59 -4.96
CA ARG A 311 -9.60 0.38 -4.25
C ARG A 311 -9.44 1.60 -5.12
N VAL A 312 -9.86 2.75 -4.63
CA VAL A 312 -9.68 4.03 -5.33
C VAL A 312 -9.09 5.03 -4.34
N GLY A 313 -8.04 5.70 -4.75
CA GLY A 313 -7.45 6.76 -3.93
C GLY A 313 -6.93 7.92 -4.78
N VAL A 314 -6.99 9.09 -4.19
CA VAL A 314 -6.39 10.31 -4.72
C VAL A 314 -5.70 11.07 -3.60
N SER A 315 -4.51 11.56 -3.88
CA SER A 315 -3.80 12.45 -2.96
C SER A 315 -3.20 13.62 -3.72
N ALA A 316 -3.14 14.75 -3.06
CA ALA A 316 -2.58 15.97 -3.61
C ALA A 316 -1.70 16.67 -2.57
N GLU A 317 -0.64 17.30 -3.06
CA GLU A 317 0.20 18.20 -2.28
C GLU A 317 0.34 19.52 -3.04
N TYR A 318 0.12 20.62 -2.34
CA TYR A 318 0.22 21.97 -2.87
C TYR A 318 1.20 22.80 -2.04
N ALA A 319 2.31 23.19 -2.63
CA ALA A 319 3.28 24.11 -2.03
C ALA A 319 2.78 25.55 -2.17
N ILE A 320 2.15 26.08 -1.11
CA ILE A 320 1.65 27.46 -1.05
C ILE A 320 2.82 28.45 -1.15
N SER A 321 3.92 28.11 -0.51
CA SER A 321 5.16 28.89 -0.50
C SER A 321 6.35 27.95 -0.23
N PRO A 322 7.61 28.44 -0.29
CA PRO A 322 8.76 27.63 0.10
C PRO A 322 8.75 27.13 1.56
N MET A 323 7.93 27.77 2.42
CA MET A 323 7.79 27.41 3.84
C MET A 323 6.53 26.61 4.14
N PHE A 324 5.47 26.73 3.35
CA PHE A 324 4.15 26.15 3.64
C PHE A 324 3.71 25.25 2.51
N SER A 325 3.30 24.02 2.87
CA SER A 325 2.59 23.12 1.96
C SER A 325 1.35 22.55 2.65
N VAL A 326 0.29 22.33 1.85
CA VAL A 326 -0.92 21.63 2.25
C VAL A 326 -0.95 20.31 1.49
N PHE A 327 -1.35 19.26 2.17
CA PHE A 327 -1.54 17.95 1.56
C PHE A 327 -2.87 17.34 2.00
N SER A 328 -3.48 16.57 1.11
CA SER A 328 -4.74 15.89 1.37
C SER A 328 -4.85 14.62 0.58
N GLY A 329 -5.71 13.72 1.01
CA GLY A 329 -6.02 12.52 0.25
C GLY A 329 -7.32 11.90 0.71
N ILE A 330 -7.84 11.03 -0.16
CA ILE A 330 -9.05 10.24 0.03
C ILE A 330 -8.78 8.85 -0.50
N ASP A 331 -9.19 7.83 0.27
CA ASP A 331 -9.21 6.44 -0.12
C ASP A 331 -10.63 5.89 0.09
N TYR A 332 -11.14 5.13 -0.89
CA TYR A 332 -12.45 4.47 -0.82
C TYR A 332 -12.31 3.02 -1.24
N LEU A 333 -12.79 2.12 -0.39
CA LEU A 333 -12.63 0.68 -0.53
C LEU A 333 -13.96 -0.05 -0.29
N PRO A 334 -14.88 -0.09 -1.27
CA PRO A 334 -16.01 -1.00 -1.24
C PRO A 334 -15.54 -2.43 -1.49
N THR A 335 -16.07 -3.36 -0.71
CA THR A 335 -15.80 -4.79 -0.79
C THR A 335 -17.10 -5.56 -0.78
N ASP A 336 -17.29 -6.40 -1.78
CA ASP A 336 -18.42 -7.31 -1.90
C ASP A 336 -17.97 -8.73 -1.54
N TYR A 337 -18.68 -9.38 -0.63
CA TYR A 337 -18.44 -10.75 -0.20
C TYR A 337 -19.60 -11.63 -0.68
N ALA A 338 -19.30 -12.66 -1.45
CA ALA A 338 -20.29 -13.58 -2.00
C ALA A 338 -19.94 -15.05 -1.73
N GLY A 339 -20.95 -15.92 -1.82
CA GLY A 339 -20.80 -17.35 -1.63
C GLY A 339 -20.46 -17.74 -0.19
N GLY A 340 -21.04 -17.03 0.80
CA GLY A 340 -20.80 -17.29 2.21
C GLY A 340 -21.37 -18.61 2.70
N HIS A 341 -20.60 -19.33 3.54
CA HIS A 341 -21.05 -20.52 4.25
C HIS A 341 -20.52 -20.57 5.69
N THR A 342 -21.33 -21.09 6.60
CA THR A 342 -20.95 -21.18 8.03
C THR A 342 -19.84 -22.19 8.26
N VAL A 343 -18.90 -21.87 9.18
CA VAL A 343 -17.79 -22.74 9.57
C VAL A 343 -17.84 -22.98 11.10
N PRO A 344 -17.98 -24.25 11.58
CA PRO A 344 -18.36 -25.45 10.82
C PRO A 344 -19.86 -25.46 10.52
N GLY A 345 -20.27 -26.14 9.46
CA GLY A 345 -21.70 -26.39 9.22
C GLY A 345 -22.15 -26.29 7.77
N GLY A 346 -21.47 -25.48 6.94
CA GLY A 346 -21.73 -25.37 5.49
C GLY A 346 -23.09 -24.75 5.12
N LEU A 347 -23.79 -24.10 6.05
CA LEU A 347 -25.05 -23.38 5.74
C LEU A 347 -24.74 -22.13 4.92
N SER A 348 -25.47 -21.96 3.83
CA SER A 348 -25.35 -20.78 2.97
C SER A 348 -25.76 -19.50 3.72
N VAL A 349 -24.98 -18.45 3.56
CA VAL A 349 -25.22 -17.12 4.12
C VAL A 349 -25.35 -16.12 2.97
N SER A 350 -26.22 -15.13 3.12
CA SER A 350 -26.39 -14.08 2.13
C SER A 350 -25.12 -13.28 1.93
N ASP A 351 -24.97 -12.74 0.71
CA ASP A 351 -23.88 -11.82 0.37
C ASP A 351 -23.83 -10.64 1.34
N GLN A 352 -22.63 -10.17 1.62
CA GLN A 352 -22.36 -9.09 2.56
C GLN A 352 -21.53 -8.00 1.87
N THR A 353 -21.59 -6.79 2.38
CA THR A 353 -20.80 -5.67 1.87
C THR A 353 -20.07 -4.94 2.97
N THR A 354 -18.93 -4.35 2.64
CA THR A 354 -18.19 -3.44 3.50
C THR A 354 -17.78 -2.23 2.69
N GLN A 355 -17.94 -1.04 3.23
CA GLN A 355 -17.49 0.20 2.63
C GLN A 355 -16.56 0.91 3.61
N LEU A 356 -15.33 1.17 3.19
CA LEU A 356 -14.40 1.94 3.98
C LEU A 356 -14.05 3.23 3.24
N PHE A 357 -14.21 4.33 3.93
CA PHE A 357 -13.84 5.67 3.48
C PHE A 357 -12.79 6.24 4.42
N ASN A 358 -11.68 6.70 3.88
CA ASN A 358 -10.61 7.37 4.62
C ASN A 358 -10.29 8.70 3.95
N ALA A 359 -10.20 9.77 4.71
CA ALA A 359 -9.82 11.08 4.21
C ALA A 359 -8.86 11.77 5.17
N TYR A 360 -7.89 12.50 4.65
CA TYR A 360 -6.99 13.28 5.45
C TYR A 360 -6.66 14.62 4.82
N ILE A 361 -6.36 15.58 5.68
CA ILE A 361 -5.80 16.88 5.30
C ILE A 361 -4.70 17.25 6.28
N GLY A 362 -3.65 17.87 5.80
CA GLY A 362 -2.55 18.30 6.64
C GLY A 362 -1.84 19.54 6.11
N LEU A 363 -1.13 20.17 7.02
CA LEU A 363 -0.27 21.34 6.78
C LEU A 363 1.15 20.97 7.18
N SER A 364 2.11 21.35 6.36
CA SER A 364 3.54 21.27 6.65
C SER A 364 4.15 22.68 6.65
N VAL A 365 4.94 22.97 7.67
CA VAL A 365 5.60 24.27 7.86
C VAL A 365 7.10 24.06 8.05
N LYS A 366 7.90 24.55 7.12
CA LYS A 366 9.36 24.58 7.27
C LYS A 366 9.78 25.82 8.05
N PHE A 367 10.18 25.64 9.30
CA PHE A 367 10.69 26.74 10.13
C PHE A 367 12.07 27.19 9.69
N ASN A 368 12.90 26.24 9.26
CA ASN A 368 14.22 26.47 8.69
C ASN A 368 14.66 25.28 7.83
N SER A 369 15.95 25.19 7.44
CA SER A 369 16.48 24.10 6.61
C SER A 369 16.48 22.72 7.30
N TYR A 370 16.36 22.69 8.63
CA TYR A 370 16.47 21.46 9.42
C TYR A 370 15.15 21.08 10.09
N LEU A 371 14.28 22.03 10.40
CA LEU A 371 13.11 21.82 11.24
C LEU A 371 11.82 22.03 10.46
N THR A 372 10.96 21.03 10.47
CA THR A 372 9.63 21.04 9.86
C THR A 372 8.59 20.65 10.89
N GLY A 373 7.51 21.42 10.98
CA GLY A 373 6.30 21.08 11.73
C GLY A 373 5.24 20.56 10.79
N THR A 374 4.44 19.58 11.27
CA THR A 374 3.30 19.04 10.55
C THR A 374 2.07 18.99 11.44
N ALA A 375 0.91 19.25 10.88
CA ALA A 375 -0.36 19.01 11.54
C ALA A 375 -1.27 18.28 10.55
N THR A 376 -1.90 17.18 10.97
CA THR A 376 -2.75 16.34 10.11
C THR A 376 -4.02 15.98 10.84
N TYR A 377 -5.14 16.08 10.15
CA TYR A 377 -6.40 15.48 10.55
C TYR A 377 -6.73 14.33 9.61
N ASN A 378 -7.10 13.20 10.17
CA ASN A 378 -7.53 12.01 9.44
C ASN A 378 -8.92 11.59 9.95
N PHE A 379 -9.81 11.31 9.01
CA PHE A 379 -11.15 10.76 9.24
C PHE A 379 -11.25 9.41 8.55
N THR A 380 -11.74 8.41 9.27
CA THR A 380 -12.04 7.09 8.71
C THR A 380 -13.45 6.71 9.10
N ASP A 381 -14.23 6.22 8.14
CA ASP A 381 -15.55 5.67 8.30
C ASP A 381 -15.62 4.29 7.68
N SER A 382 -16.12 3.32 8.43
CA SER A 382 -16.34 1.95 7.98
C SER A 382 -17.79 1.59 8.23
N SER A 383 -18.51 1.25 7.17
CA SER A 383 -19.85 0.72 7.21
C SER A 383 -19.86 -0.70 6.67
N SER A 384 -20.44 -1.65 7.38
CA SER A 384 -20.34 -3.07 7.08
C SER A 384 -21.58 -3.83 7.49
N ASP A 385 -21.96 -4.83 6.70
CA ASP A 385 -22.99 -5.79 7.08
C ASP A 385 -22.49 -6.77 8.17
N PHE A 386 -21.19 -6.78 8.44
CA PHE A 386 -20.60 -7.59 9.51
C PHE A 386 -20.73 -6.93 10.86
N SER A 387 -21.01 -7.75 11.87
CA SER A 387 -21.07 -7.29 13.26
C SER A 387 -19.73 -6.76 13.72
N TYR A 388 -19.76 -5.64 14.45
CA TYR A 388 -18.56 -5.00 15.05
C TYR A 388 -17.56 -4.39 14.06
N SER A 389 -17.91 -4.30 12.77
CA SER A 389 -17.04 -3.71 11.74
C SER A 389 -17.39 -2.27 11.41
N ASP A 390 -18.53 -1.77 11.90
CA ASP A 390 -18.94 -0.36 11.78
C ASP A 390 -18.16 0.49 12.78
N TYR A 391 -17.52 1.51 12.28
CA TYR A 391 -16.85 2.49 13.13
C TYR A 391 -16.60 3.81 12.41
N THR A 392 -16.52 4.87 13.21
CA THR A 392 -15.93 6.13 12.80
C THR A 392 -14.68 6.40 13.63
N ARG A 393 -13.72 7.11 13.05
CA ARG A 393 -12.49 7.48 13.72
C ARG A 393 -12.02 8.85 13.28
N ASN A 394 -11.72 9.70 14.25
CA ASN A 394 -11.10 11.00 14.04
C ASN A 394 -9.73 11.02 14.72
N ARG A 395 -8.69 11.36 13.96
CA ARG A 395 -7.34 11.40 14.45
C ARG A 395 -6.68 12.71 14.10
N VAL A 396 -6.12 13.38 15.10
CA VAL A 396 -5.30 14.57 14.94
C VAL A 396 -3.87 14.23 15.29
N THR A 397 -2.94 14.58 14.43
CA THR A 397 -1.50 14.40 14.67
C THR A 397 -0.79 15.72 14.48
N VAL A 398 0.01 16.13 15.47
CA VAL A 398 0.87 17.30 15.39
C VAL A 398 2.31 16.86 15.69
N GLY A 399 3.23 17.16 14.80
CA GLY A 399 4.60 16.68 14.89
C GLY A 399 5.65 17.71 14.51
N LEU A 400 6.83 17.48 15.02
CA LEU A 400 8.06 18.17 14.65
C LEU A 400 9.08 17.15 14.17
N THR A 401 9.78 17.49 13.09
CA THR A 401 10.85 16.68 12.53
C THR A 401 12.09 17.51 12.28
N ALA A 402 13.24 16.95 12.64
CA ALA A 402 14.54 17.53 12.35
C ALA A 402 15.31 16.65 11.36
N GLU A 403 15.82 17.26 10.28
CA GLU A 403 16.58 16.59 9.20
C GLU A 403 18.06 17.01 9.27
N PHE A 404 18.98 16.01 9.16
CA PHE A 404 20.43 16.22 9.23
C PHE A 404 21.16 15.58 8.05
#